data_cdca3f5bbeb0cf954a224a1b5e2fa914
#
_entry.id   cdca3f5bbeb0cf954a224a1b5e2fa914
#
_cell.length_a   1.000
_cell.length_b   1.000
_cell.length_c   1.000
_cell.angle_alpha   90.00
_cell.angle_beta   90.00
_cell.angle_gamma   90.00
#
_symmetry.space_group_name_H-M   'P 1'
#
loop_
_entity.id
_entity.type
_entity.pdbx_description
1 polymer ?
#
loop_
_entity_poly.entity_id
_entity_poly.type
_entity_poly.pdbx_seq_one_letter_code
_entity_poly.pdbx_strand_id
1 'polypeptide(L)'
;MVFHFKVQTQRREAFESQITSEWSATAETYDEQQQLKSMPTTEPSADQITSPTIYTPPQTGLIAKLPLSWQAYAELVRLDKPTGTYYLYFPCLYSTLMAAPLAEPMAPVVDIAWYAGLFFAGSLIMRGAGCTINDLWDRKLDPYVERTKFRPIARGAISPPKAIVYLGFQMFAGLGVLLSFPSQCFFYATPSLILVGLYPLAKRVTNYPQAVLGLTFTWGAWMGFPALGIDLLSNTDAAISAALLYASCWAWTMNYDMIYAHMDIKDDVKAGIKSIALAHEHNTKAVLSGLSVAQVGLLAAAGYFSGTGPLFSIVSCGGAALTLGTIIRKVDLKDPKNCWWWFKNGAWLTGGTISTGLFLDYLYRRTKEESKSALATLA
;
A
#
# COMPACT_ATOMS: atom_id res chain seq x y z
N MET A 1 36.86 -34.44 13.93
CA MET A 1 35.77 -33.64 13.40
C MET A 1 35.51 -32.34 14.19
N VAL A 2 35.68 -32.32 15.50
CA VAL A 2 35.49 -31.14 16.38
C VAL A 2 36.55 -30.04 16.18
N PHE A 3 37.78 -30.40 15.80
CA PHE A 3 38.88 -29.44 15.61
C PHE A 3 38.72 -28.57 14.32
N HIS A 4 38.11 -29.14 13.28
CA HIS A 4 37.91 -28.41 12.01
C HIS A 4 36.80 -27.36 12.10
N PHE A 5 35.80 -27.58 12.95
CA PHE A 5 34.70 -26.64 13.18
C PHE A 5 35.15 -25.38 13.98
N LYS A 6 36.04 -25.58 14.96
CA LYS A 6 36.56 -24.45 15.77
C LYS A 6 37.45 -23.49 14.97
N VAL A 7 38.23 -24.02 14.01
CA VAL A 7 39.11 -23.18 13.17
C VAL A 7 38.28 -22.36 12.13
N GLN A 8 37.17 -22.91 11.62
CA GLN A 8 36.31 -22.17 10.71
C GLN A 8 35.52 -21.07 11.43
N THR A 9 35.06 -21.29 12.65
CA THR A 9 34.34 -20.28 13.45
C THR A 9 35.28 -19.11 13.82
N GLN A 10 36.51 -19.39 14.25
CA GLN A 10 37.48 -18.33 14.54
C GLN A 10 37.90 -17.51 13.32
N ARG A 11 38.01 -18.12 12.14
CA ARG A 11 38.30 -17.37 10.91
C ARG A 11 37.14 -16.51 10.46
N ARG A 12 35.91 -16.95 10.68
CA ARG A 12 34.72 -16.17 10.38
C ARG A 12 34.57 -14.97 11.31
N GLU A 13 34.76 -15.15 12.60
CA GLU A 13 34.73 -14.06 13.60
C GLU A 13 35.85 -13.03 13.37
N ALA A 14 37.05 -13.46 13.01
CA ALA A 14 38.15 -12.56 12.67
C ALA A 14 37.87 -11.77 11.37
N PHE A 15 37.26 -12.39 10.36
CA PHE A 15 36.89 -11.74 9.11
C PHE A 15 35.74 -10.73 9.30
N GLU A 16 34.73 -11.06 10.10
CA GLU A 16 33.64 -10.16 10.43
C GLU A 16 34.12 -8.96 11.28
N SER A 17 35.07 -9.16 12.19
CA SER A 17 35.65 -8.08 12.98
C SER A 17 36.53 -7.14 12.15
N GLN A 18 37.26 -7.67 11.18
CA GLN A 18 38.12 -6.89 10.28
C GLN A 18 37.27 -6.04 9.32
N ILE A 19 36.21 -6.60 8.75
CA ILE A 19 35.28 -5.83 7.90
C ILE A 19 34.59 -4.72 8.69
N THR A 20 34.17 -5.00 9.92
CA THR A 20 33.50 -3.99 10.76
C THR A 20 34.47 -2.86 11.15
N SER A 21 35.74 -3.15 11.42
CA SER A 21 36.75 -2.14 11.73
C SER A 21 37.17 -1.29 10.53
N GLU A 22 37.26 -1.87 9.33
CA GLU A 22 37.58 -1.14 8.10
C GLU A 22 36.41 -0.24 7.63
N TRP A 23 35.15 -0.68 7.84
CA TRP A 23 33.98 0.14 7.53
C TRP A 23 33.78 1.29 8.51
N SER A 24 34.06 1.09 9.80
CA SER A 24 33.99 2.18 10.78
C SER A 24 35.08 3.23 10.56
N ALA A 25 36.30 2.82 10.26
CA ALA A 25 37.41 3.74 10.02
C ALA A 25 37.26 4.58 8.74
N THR A 26 36.64 4.00 7.67
CA THR A 26 36.37 4.72 6.40
C THR A 26 35.16 5.66 6.51
N ALA A 27 34.16 5.34 7.31
CA ALA A 27 32.98 6.18 7.50
C ALA A 27 33.32 7.41 8.37
N GLU A 28 34.08 7.24 9.42
CA GLU A 28 34.47 8.35 10.32
C GLU A 28 35.37 9.41 9.65
N THR A 29 36.28 9.00 8.76
CA THR A 29 37.20 9.96 8.11
C THR A 29 36.58 10.76 6.96
N TYR A 30 35.50 10.28 6.32
CA TYR A 30 34.88 11.00 5.20
C TYR A 30 33.78 11.97 5.66
N ASP A 31 33.07 11.65 6.73
CA ASP A 31 31.94 12.45 7.23
C ASP A 31 32.40 13.61 8.14
N GLU A 32 33.44 13.44 8.98
CA GLU A 32 33.97 14.51 9.84
C GLU A 32 34.64 15.64 9.05
N GLN A 33 35.33 15.35 7.95
CA GLN A 33 36.01 16.40 7.16
C GLN A 33 35.04 17.22 6.27
N GLN A 34 33.87 16.71 5.95
CA GLN A 34 32.85 17.46 5.21
C GLN A 34 31.95 18.29 6.14
N GLN A 35 31.64 17.80 7.35
CA GLN A 35 30.83 18.54 8.33
C GLN A 35 31.55 19.74 8.94
N LEU A 36 32.88 19.67 9.16
CA LEU A 36 33.67 20.78 9.68
C LEU A 36 33.88 21.94 8.69
N LYS A 37 33.68 21.72 7.39
CA LYS A 37 33.84 22.75 6.34
C LYS A 37 32.56 23.48 5.98
N SER A 38 31.37 23.04 6.45
CA SER A 38 30.07 23.57 6.06
C SER A 38 29.24 24.19 7.19
N MET A 39 29.80 24.34 8.39
CA MET A 39 29.08 25.05 9.46
C MET A 39 29.21 26.58 9.28
N PRO A 40 28.11 27.30 9.01
CA PRO A 40 28.13 28.75 9.13
C PRO A 40 28.19 29.11 10.60
N THR A 41 29.23 29.88 10.98
CA THR A 41 29.40 30.50 12.29
C THR A 41 28.42 31.68 12.45
N THR A 42 27.14 31.40 12.51
CA THR A 42 26.15 32.37 12.97
C THR A 42 25.32 31.72 14.06
N GLU A 43 25.47 32.24 15.27
CA GLU A 43 24.58 31.90 16.39
C GLU A 43 23.13 32.15 15.94
N PRO A 44 22.21 31.21 16.18
CA PRO A 44 20.80 31.40 15.83
C PRO A 44 20.25 32.54 16.73
N SER A 45 19.66 33.55 16.07
CA SER A 45 18.92 34.61 16.76
C SER A 45 17.81 34.02 17.63
N ALA A 46 17.64 34.55 18.84
CA ALA A 46 16.74 34.08 19.88
C ALA A 46 15.25 34.00 19.48
N ASP A 47 14.86 34.47 18.31
CA ASP A 47 13.47 34.53 17.82
C ASP A 47 13.00 33.27 17.05
N GLN A 48 13.81 32.19 16.95
CA GLN A 48 13.43 30.94 16.29
C GLN A 48 13.36 29.74 17.25
N ILE A 49 13.14 29.97 18.52
CA ILE A 49 12.71 28.89 19.42
C ILE A 49 11.22 28.67 19.16
N THR A 50 10.90 27.88 18.11
CA THR A 50 9.56 27.29 17.99
C THR A 50 9.37 26.43 19.23
N SER A 51 8.42 26.83 20.09
CA SER A 51 8.00 26.07 21.26
C SER A 51 7.85 24.59 20.87
N PRO A 52 8.34 23.63 21.69
CA PRO A 52 8.23 22.23 21.38
C PRO A 52 6.75 21.92 21.14
N THR A 53 6.42 21.49 19.92
CA THR A 53 5.03 21.12 19.57
C THR A 53 4.65 19.96 20.49
N ILE A 54 3.80 20.26 21.48
CA ILE A 54 3.29 19.27 22.43
C ILE A 54 2.23 18.43 21.70
N TYR A 55 2.27 17.11 21.85
CA TYR A 55 1.22 16.25 21.34
C TYR A 55 -0.14 16.64 21.94
N THR A 56 -1.12 16.91 21.08
CA THR A 56 -2.51 17.13 21.45
C THR A 56 -3.36 15.97 20.95
N PRO A 57 -4.10 15.27 21.82
CA PRO A 57 -5.01 14.21 21.40
C PRO A 57 -6.05 14.74 20.40
N PRO A 58 -6.54 13.90 19.47
CA PRO A 58 -7.61 14.30 18.54
C PRO A 58 -8.84 14.79 19.29
N GLN A 59 -9.28 16.02 18.98
CA GLN A 59 -10.47 16.66 19.61
C GLN A 59 -11.76 16.37 18.82
N THR A 60 -11.64 15.90 17.57
CA THR A 60 -12.75 15.62 16.67
C THR A 60 -12.59 14.27 16.00
N GLY A 61 -13.68 13.76 15.42
CA GLY A 61 -13.66 12.49 14.68
C GLY A 61 -13.89 11.25 15.55
N LEU A 62 -13.71 10.09 14.97
CA LEU A 62 -13.99 8.79 15.62
C LEU A 62 -13.09 8.55 16.84
N ILE A 63 -11.79 8.86 16.73
CA ILE A 63 -10.82 8.61 17.80
C ILE A 63 -11.14 9.43 19.05
N ALA A 64 -11.58 10.69 18.89
CA ALA A 64 -11.95 11.55 20.03
C ALA A 64 -13.09 10.98 20.88
N LYS A 65 -13.93 10.13 20.29
CA LYS A 65 -15.06 9.47 20.98
C LYS A 65 -14.66 8.21 21.74
N LEU A 66 -13.45 7.72 21.54
CA LEU A 66 -12.95 6.50 22.18
C LEU A 66 -12.40 6.81 23.59
N PRO A 67 -12.45 5.87 24.54
CA PRO A 67 -11.76 5.99 25.81
C PRO A 67 -10.27 6.31 25.60
N LEU A 68 -9.67 7.15 26.46
CA LEU A 68 -8.27 7.59 26.33
C LEU A 68 -7.28 6.43 26.18
N SER A 69 -7.52 5.31 26.87
CA SER A 69 -6.70 4.09 26.78
C SER A 69 -6.71 3.42 25.41
N TRP A 70 -7.76 3.66 24.62
CA TRP A 70 -7.93 3.07 23.28
C TRP A 70 -7.47 4.00 22.16
N GLN A 71 -7.41 5.31 22.41
CA GLN A 71 -7.04 6.31 21.41
C GLN A 71 -5.67 6.02 20.78
N ALA A 72 -4.67 5.68 21.60
CA ALA A 72 -3.33 5.37 21.11
C ALA A 72 -3.32 4.13 20.18
N TYR A 73 -4.12 3.11 20.48
CA TYR A 73 -4.24 1.93 19.62
C TYR A 73 -5.00 2.23 18.33
N ALA A 74 -6.04 3.06 18.38
CA ALA A 74 -6.76 3.53 17.20
C ALA A 74 -5.89 4.39 16.28
N GLU A 75 -5.03 5.23 16.84
CA GLU A 75 -4.02 5.99 16.09
C GLU A 75 -2.95 5.06 15.47
N LEU A 76 -2.52 4.02 16.19
CA LEU A 76 -1.54 3.06 15.70
C LEU A 76 -2.00 2.37 14.42
N VAL A 77 -3.28 2.00 14.35
CA VAL A 77 -3.89 1.42 13.15
C VAL A 77 -4.36 2.45 12.12
N ARG A 78 -4.10 3.74 12.35
CA ARG A 78 -4.49 4.85 11.45
C ARG A 78 -6.00 4.93 11.19
N LEU A 79 -6.82 4.70 12.20
CA LEU A 79 -8.27 4.77 12.07
C LEU A 79 -8.76 6.20 11.72
N ASP A 80 -7.97 7.22 12.05
CA ASP A 80 -8.16 8.62 11.68
C ASP A 80 -7.82 8.93 10.20
N LYS A 81 -7.07 8.04 9.55
CA LYS A 81 -6.54 8.23 8.18
C LYS A 81 -6.82 6.99 7.31
N PRO A 82 -8.08 6.70 6.98
CA PRO A 82 -8.49 5.45 6.34
C PRO A 82 -8.08 5.33 4.87
N THR A 83 -7.50 6.36 4.26
CA THR A 83 -7.15 6.40 2.82
C THR A 83 -6.32 5.18 2.39
N GLY A 84 -5.33 4.77 3.20
CA GLY A 84 -4.54 3.58 2.89
C GLY A 84 -5.34 2.27 2.92
N THR A 85 -6.43 2.21 3.72
CA THR A 85 -7.36 1.08 3.70
C THR A 85 -8.12 1.01 2.37
N TYR A 86 -8.54 2.16 1.84
CA TYR A 86 -9.22 2.20 0.54
C TYR A 86 -8.31 1.75 -0.59
N TYR A 87 -7.05 2.20 -0.62
CA TYR A 87 -6.07 1.76 -1.61
C TYR A 87 -5.75 0.26 -1.54
N LEU A 88 -5.78 -0.33 -0.35
CA LEU A 88 -5.63 -1.77 -0.16
C LEU A 88 -6.90 -2.56 -0.57
N TYR A 89 -8.07 -1.98 -0.38
CA TYR A 89 -9.37 -2.58 -0.66
C TYR A 89 -9.73 -2.60 -2.15
N PHE A 90 -9.46 -1.50 -2.89
CA PHE A 90 -9.88 -1.40 -4.28
C PHE A 90 -9.39 -2.53 -5.19
N PRO A 91 -8.12 -2.99 -5.12
CA PRO A 91 -7.68 -4.15 -5.89
C PRO A 91 -8.50 -5.43 -5.62
N CYS A 92 -8.92 -5.66 -4.37
CA CYS A 92 -9.80 -6.76 -4.02
C CYS A 92 -11.18 -6.59 -4.67
N LEU A 93 -11.75 -5.39 -4.61
CA LEU A 93 -13.06 -5.09 -5.19
C LEU A 93 -13.03 -5.25 -6.72
N TYR A 94 -11.95 -4.76 -7.39
CA TYR A 94 -11.80 -4.91 -8.84
C TYR A 94 -11.74 -6.37 -9.26
N SER A 95 -10.92 -7.19 -8.58
CA SER A 95 -10.79 -8.60 -8.88
C SER A 95 -12.09 -9.36 -8.64
N THR A 96 -12.84 -9.03 -7.58
CA THR A 96 -14.15 -9.63 -7.31
C THR A 96 -15.17 -9.28 -8.39
N LEU A 97 -15.26 -8.01 -8.78
CA LEU A 97 -16.17 -7.56 -9.85
C LEU A 97 -15.80 -8.11 -11.23
N MET A 98 -14.50 -8.22 -11.50
CA MET A 98 -14.00 -8.77 -12.78
C MET A 98 -14.20 -10.30 -12.86
N ALA A 99 -14.07 -11.00 -11.73
CA ALA A 99 -14.27 -12.44 -11.63
C ALA A 99 -15.77 -12.84 -11.65
N ALA A 100 -16.64 -11.99 -11.14
CA ALA A 100 -18.06 -12.32 -10.96
C ALA A 100 -18.78 -12.82 -12.22
N PRO A 101 -18.54 -12.25 -13.43
CA PRO A 101 -19.13 -12.78 -14.65
C PRO A 101 -18.47 -14.06 -15.17
N LEU A 102 -17.33 -14.46 -14.65
CA LEU A 102 -16.59 -15.67 -15.04
C LEU A 102 -16.94 -16.90 -14.19
N ALA A 103 -17.65 -16.70 -13.07
CA ALA A 103 -18.12 -17.80 -12.23
C ALA A 103 -19.23 -18.59 -12.94
N GLU A 104 -19.26 -19.89 -12.71
CA GLU A 104 -20.26 -20.81 -13.29
C GLU A 104 -21.03 -21.51 -12.16
N PRO A 105 -22.34 -21.14 -11.95
CA PRO A 105 -23.10 -20.06 -12.60
C PRO A 105 -22.56 -18.66 -12.23
N MET A 106 -22.89 -17.63 -13.04
CA MET A 106 -22.49 -16.24 -12.79
C MET A 106 -22.82 -15.85 -11.34
N ALA A 107 -21.83 -15.28 -10.63
CA ALA A 107 -21.95 -14.96 -9.23
C ALA A 107 -23.13 -14.00 -8.96
N PRO A 108 -24.02 -14.30 -7.98
CA PRO A 108 -25.10 -13.38 -7.64
C PRO A 108 -24.58 -12.13 -6.92
N VAL A 109 -25.34 -11.03 -6.98
CA VAL A 109 -24.96 -9.74 -6.36
C VAL A 109 -24.70 -9.91 -4.85
N VAL A 110 -25.43 -10.81 -4.19
CA VAL A 110 -25.28 -11.05 -2.74
C VAL A 110 -23.90 -11.62 -2.41
N ASP A 111 -23.36 -12.51 -3.23
CA ASP A 111 -22.02 -13.09 -3.01
C ASP A 111 -20.94 -12.04 -3.26
N ILE A 112 -21.11 -11.22 -4.31
CA ILE A 112 -20.21 -10.09 -4.57
C ILE A 112 -20.18 -9.12 -3.36
N ALA A 113 -21.37 -8.78 -2.84
CA ALA A 113 -21.49 -7.89 -1.68
C ALA A 113 -20.88 -8.53 -0.41
N TRP A 114 -21.07 -9.83 -0.21
CA TRP A 114 -20.50 -10.58 0.89
C TRP A 114 -18.97 -10.56 0.87
N TYR A 115 -18.37 -10.98 -0.26
CA TYR A 115 -16.91 -10.99 -0.39
C TYR A 115 -16.32 -9.58 -0.39
N ALA A 116 -16.99 -8.60 -1.00
CA ALA A 116 -16.58 -7.20 -0.91
C ALA A 116 -16.55 -6.70 0.54
N GLY A 117 -17.54 -7.08 1.35
CA GLY A 117 -17.57 -6.79 2.80
C GLY A 117 -16.44 -7.46 3.56
N LEU A 118 -16.16 -8.74 3.30
CA LEU A 118 -15.05 -9.47 3.91
C LEU A 118 -13.70 -8.87 3.52
N PHE A 119 -13.51 -8.51 2.23
CA PHE A 119 -12.29 -7.83 1.78
C PHE A 119 -12.11 -6.46 2.42
N PHE A 120 -13.18 -5.71 2.63
CA PHE A 120 -13.10 -4.43 3.32
C PHE A 120 -12.67 -4.61 4.79
N ALA A 121 -13.27 -5.57 5.50
CA ALA A 121 -12.89 -5.91 6.87
C ALA A 121 -11.42 -6.37 6.95
N GLY A 122 -11.01 -7.26 6.04
CA GLY A 122 -9.62 -7.72 5.92
C GLY A 122 -8.66 -6.58 5.63
N SER A 123 -9.00 -5.68 4.70
CA SER A 123 -8.18 -4.49 4.37
C SER A 123 -8.02 -3.55 5.56
N LEU A 124 -9.07 -3.34 6.35
CA LEU A 124 -9.02 -2.50 7.55
C LEU A 124 -8.07 -3.10 8.59
N ILE A 125 -8.19 -4.39 8.86
CA ILE A 125 -7.37 -5.12 9.84
C ILE A 125 -5.90 -5.17 9.38
N MET A 126 -5.66 -5.61 8.14
CA MET A 126 -4.30 -5.79 7.61
C MET A 126 -3.58 -4.47 7.37
N ARG A 127 -4.31 -3.39 7.03
CA ARG A 127 -3.74 -2.03 7.01
C ARG A 127 -3.25 -1.63 8.40
N GLY A 128 -4.03 -1.91 9.43
CA GLY A 128 -3.65 -1.70 10.83
C GLY A 128 -2.40 -2.49 11.22
N ALA A 129 -2.36 -3.79 10.88
CA ALA A 129 -1.21 -4.66 11.13
C ALA A 129 0.06 -4.13 10.43
N GLY A 130 -0.05 -3.75 9.14
CA GLY A 130 1.06 -3.16 8.39
C GLY A 130 1.57 -1.85 9.02
N CYS A 131 0.68 -0.99 9.52
CA CYS A 131 1.08 0.23 10.25
C CYS A 131 1.81 -0.10 11.55
N THR A 132 1.33 -1.09 12.30
CA THR A 132 1.96 -1.54 13.55
C THR A 132 3.36 -2.09 13.30
N ILE A 133 3.54 -2.92 12.25
CA ILE A 133 4.84 -3.44 11.83
C ILE A 133 5.78 -2.28 11.45
N ASN A 134 5.30 -1.35 10.62
CA ASN A 134 6.10 -0.21 10.19
C ASN A 134 6.55 0.67 11.38
N ASP A 135 5.64 1.00 12.30
CA ASP A 135 5.97 1.81 13.48
C ASP A 135 6.92 1.07 14.45
N LEU A 136 6.86 -0.27 14.51
CA LEU A 136 7.83 -1.09 15.26
C LEU A 136 9.22 -1.07 14.60
N TRP A 137 9.31 -1.17 13.28
CA TRP A 137 10.57 -1.08 12.54
C TRP A 137 11.21 0.31 12.65
N ASP A 138 10.41 1.35 12.49
CA ASP A 138 10.88 2.74 12.44
C ASP A 138 10.95 3.41 13.83
N ARG A 139 10.68 2.68 14.93
CA ARG A 139 10.57 3.24 16.29
C ARG A 139 11.76 4.07 16.76
N LYS A 140 12.95 3.82 16.21
CA LYS A 140 14.17 4.59 16.54
C LYS A 140 14.34 5.83 15.66
N LEU A 141 13.74 5.86 14.48
CA LEU A 141 13.83 6.95 13.50
C LEU A 141 12.66 7.92 13.61
N ASP A 142 11.46 7.43 13.85
CA ASP A 142 10.23 8.21 13.91
C ASP A 142 10.27 9.43 14.86
N PRO A 143 10.94 9.38 16.04
CA PRO A 143 11.04 10.54 16.93
C PRO A 143 11.77 11.75 16.31
N TYR A 144 12.64 11.53 15.33
CA TYR A 144 13.43 12.58 14.69
C TYR A 144 12.78 13.18 13.43
N VAL A 145 11.66 12.62 12.98
CA VAL A 145 10.93 13.11 11.80
C VAL A 145 9.66 13.84 12.25
N GLU A 146 9.50 15.10 11.85
CA GLU A 146 8.41 15.99 12.30
C GLU A 146 7.02 15.35 12.15
N ARG A 147 6.75 14.69 11.03
CA ARG A 147 5.47 14.04 10.74
C ARG A 147 5.19 12.80 11.58
N THR A 148 6.25 12.09 12.04
CA THR A 148 6.13 10.77 12.68
C THR A 148 6.45 10.78 14.17
N LYS A 149 7.04 11.85 14.70
CA LYS A 149 7.42 11.95 16.12
C LYS A 149 6.27 11.72 17.10
N PHE A 150 5.04 12.00 16.69
CA PHE A 150 3.83 11.79 17.51
C PHE A 150 3.16 10.42 17.30
N ARG A 151 3.73 9.53 16.48
CA ARG A 151 3.22 8.14 16.39
C ARG A 151 3.21 7.48 17.76
N PRO A 152 2.22 6.64 18.07
CA PRO A 152 2.03 6.07 19.42
C PRO A 152 3.25 5.37 19.99
N ILE A 153 4.01 4.64 19.17
CA ILE A 153 5.26 3.95 19.62
C ILE A 153 6.38 4.97 19.78
N ALA A 154 6.54 5.91 18.83
CA ALA A 154 7.59 6.92 18.85
C ALA A 154 7.49 7.84 20.07
N ARG A 155 6.27 8.29 20.44
CA ARG A 155 6.03 9.12 21.65
C ARG A 155 5.93 8.32 22.94
N GLY A 156 6.11 7.00 22.93
CA GLY A 156 6.06 6.14 24.12
C GLY A 156 4.66 5.85 24.67
N ALA A 157 3.57 6.20 23.97
CA ALA A 157 2.20 5.90 24.41
C ALA A 157 1.88 4.39 24.40
N ILE A 158 2.54 3.64 23.52
CA ILE A 158 2.47 2.17 23.45
C ILE A 158 3.90 1.64 23.44
N SER A 159 4.23 0.78 24.43
CA SER A 159 5.52 0.11 24.45
C SER A 159 5.64 -0.94 23.35
N PRO A 160 6.84 -1.22 22.81
CA PRO A 160 7.03 -2.22 21.76
C PRO A 160 6.46 -3.61 22.10
N PRO A 161 6.60 -4.17 23.33
CA PRO A 161 5.96 -5.44 23.68
C PRO A 161 4.44 -5.40 23.56
N LYS A 162 3.78 -4.31 24.02
CA LYS A 162 2.33 -4.14 23.89
C LYS A 162 1.90 -4.04 22.43
N ALA A 163 2.70 -3.35 21.59
CA ALA A 163 2.45 -3.27 20.15
C ALA A 163 2.56 -4.66 19.46
N ILE A 164 3.52 -5.49 19.87
CA ILE A 164 3.67 -6.87 19.34
C ILE A 164 2.47 -7.73 19.72
N VAL A 165 2.01 -7.66 20.98
CA VAL A 165 0.81 -8.38 21.42
C VAL A 165 -0.42 -7.93 20.63
N TYR A 166 -0.57 -6.61 20.45
CA TYR A 166 -1.66 -6.04 19.67
C TYR A 166 -1.60 -6.45 18.20
N LEU A 167 -0.39 -6.52 17.60
CA LEU A 167 -0.17 -7.06 16.26
C LEU A 167 -0.63 -8.52 16.18
N GLY A 168 -0.35 -9.34 17.20
CA GLY A 168 -0.83 -10.72 17.28
C GLY A 168 -2.36 -10.80 17.19
N PHE A 169 -3.08 -9.96 17.93
CA PHE A 169 -4.55 -9.89 17.82
C PHE A 169 -5.03 -9.49 16.42
N GLN A 170 -4.36 -8.53 15.79
CA GLN A 170 -4.68 -8.13 14.40
C GLN A 170 -4.46 -9.29 13.42
N MET A 171 -3.36 -10.02 13.56
CA MET A 171 -3.06 -11.19 12.71
C MET A 171 -4.09 -12.30 12.89
N PHE A 172 -4.51 -12.60 14.13
CA PHE A 172 -5.58 -13.58 14.39
C PHE A 172 -6.93 -13.11 13.85
N ALA A 173 -7.26 -11.83 13.99
CA ALA A 173 -8.49 -11.27 13.40
C ALA A 173 -8.46 -11.34 11.87
N GLY A 174 -7.32 -11.01 11.24
CA GLY A 174 -7.12 -11.14 9.80
C GLY A 174 -7.23 -12.59 9.32
N LEU A 175 -6.67 -13.54 10.09
CA LEU A 175 -6.81 -14.96 9.81
C LEU A 175 -8.28 -15.40 9.90
N GLY A 176 -9.04 -14.94 10.91
CA GLY A 176 -10.47 -15.21 11.04
C GLY A 176 -11.26 -14.74 9.80
N VAL A 177 -10.97 -13.54 9.30
CA VAL A 177 -11.57 -13.06 8.05
C VAL A 177 -11.13 -13.93 6.87
N LEU A 178 -9.85 -14.29 6.76
CA LEU A 178 -9.35 -15.14 5.66
C LEU A 178 -10.01 -16.52 5.65
N LEU A 179 -10.23 -17.13 6.82
CA LEU A 179 -10.89 -18.42 6.94
C LEU A 179 -12.41 -18.38 6.63
N SER A 180 -13.00 -17.18 6.49
CA SER A 180 -14.38 -17.00 6.01
C SER A 180 -14.49 -17.03 4.47
N PHE A 181 -13.37 -17.07 3.77
CA PHE A 181 -13.31 -17.27 2.33
C PHE A 181 -13.16 -18.76 1.97
N PRO A 182 -13.39 -19.16 0.71
CA PRO A 182 -13.04 -20.49 0.22
C PRO A 182 -11.56 -20.84 0.52
N SER A 183 -11.28 -22.10 0.79
CA SER A 183 -9.95 -22.57 1.21
C SER A 183 -8.82 -22.21 0.25
N GLN A 184 -9.11 -22.09 -1.05
CA GLN A 184 -8.14 -21.65 -2.06
C GLN A 184 -7.58 -20.27 -1.73
N CYS A 185 -8.39 -19.35 -1.20
CA CYS A 185 -7.94 -18.00 -0.84
C CYS A 185 -6.81 -18.02 0.20
N PHE A 186 -6.77 -19.02 1.07
CA PHE A 186 -5.69 -19.16 2.05
C PHE A 186 -4.32 -19.34 1.35
N PHE A 187 -4.26 -20.18 0.33
CA PHE A 187 -3.02 -20.42 -0.41
C PHE A 187 -2.59 -19.20 -1.24
N TYR A 188 -3.55 -18.49 -1.85
CA TYR A 188 -3.26 -17.27 -2.60
C TYR A 188 -2.88 -16.08 -1.69
N ALA A 189 -3.42 -16.01 -0.48
CA ALA A 189 -3.12 -14.91 0.45
C ALA A 189 -1.77 -15.07 1.16
N THR A 190 -1.39 -16.30 1.53
CA THR A 190 -0.22 -16.58 2.38
C THR A 190 1.10 -15.99 1.85
N PRO A 191 1.43 -16.05 0.54
CA PRO A 191 2.67 -15.46 0.03
C PRO A 191 2.79 -13.95 0.23
N SER A 192 1.67 -13.23 0.34
CA SER A 192 1.68 -11.77 0.59
C SER A 192 2.32 -11.39 1.92
N LEU A 193 2.29 -12.28 2.93
CA LEU A 193 2.88 -12.03 4.24
C LEU A 193 4.39 -11.80 4.17
N ILE A 194 5.07 -12.45 3.22
CA ILE A 194 6.51 -12.24 2.97
C ILE A 194 6.75 -10.80 2.53
N LEU A 195 5.93 -10.30 1.60
CA LEU A 195 6.03 -8.92 1.12
C LEU A 195 5.70 -7.91 2.23
N VAL A 196 4.67 -8.19 3.04
CA VAL A 196 4.31 -7.35 4.21
C VAL A 196 5.46 -7.24 5.21
N GLY A 197 6.18 -8.33 5.45
CA GLY A 197 7.34 -8.34 6.35
C GLY A 197 8.57 -7.63 5.79
N LEU A 198 8.78 -7.70 4.47
CA LEU A 198 9.99 -7.20 3.81
C LEU A 198 9.90 -5.75 3.33
N TYR A 199 8.70 -5.24 2.98
CA TYR A 199 8.57 -3.91 2.38
C TYR A 199 9.17 -2.75 3.20
N PRO A 200 9.17 -2.75 4.57
CA PRO A 200 9.77 -1.65 5.32
C PRO A 200 11.28 -1.53 5.12
N LEU A 201 11.94 -2.65 4.78
CA LEU A 201 13.38 -2.69 4.51
C LEU A 201 13.75 -2.04 3.19
N ALA A 202 12.81 -1.97 2.24
CA ALA A 202 13.04 -1.42 0.90
C ALA A 202 13.53 0.04 0.95
N LYS A 203 13.06 0.84 1.88
CA LYS A 203 13.49 2.25 2.08
C LYS A 203 14.99 2.40 2.33
N ARG A 204 15.65 1.36 2.83
CA ARG A 204 17.10 1.36 3.15
C ARG A 204 17.96 0.90 1.98
N VAL A 205 17.36 0.20 1.02
CA VAL A 205 18.10 -0.52 -0.03
C VAL A 205 17.91 0.13 -1.40
N THR A 206 16.69 0.63 -1.72
CA THR A 206 16.34 1.08 -3.07
C THR A 206 15.82 2.52 -3.09
N ASN A 207 16.01 3.21 -4.23
CA ASN A 207 15.37 4.51 -4.51
C ASN A 207 13.87 4.37 -4.87
N TYR A 208 13.37 3.13 -5.01
CA TYR A 208 12.00 2.83 -5.38
C TYR A 208 11.29 1.96 -4.33
N PRO A 209 11.26 2.37 -3.04
CA PRO A 209 10.56 1.60 -2.01
C PRO A 209 9.06 1.46 -2.30
N GLN A 210 8.49 2.42 -3.05
CA GLN A 210 7.12 2.42 -3.53
C GLN A 210 6.81 1.23 -4.44
N ALA A 211 7.79 0.76 -5.21
CA ALA A 211 7.61 -0.42 -6.06
C ALA A 211 7.36 -1.68 -5.22
N VAL A 212 8.13 -1.84 -4.14
CA VAL A 212 7.97 -2.98 -3.21
C VAL A 212 6.67 -2.86 -2.42
N LEU A 213 6.32 -1.64 -1.96
CA LEU A 213 5.03 -1.35 -1.33
C LEU A 213 3.88 -1.69 -2.27
N GLY A 214 4.00 -1.31 -3.55
CA GLY A 214 3.00 -1.59 -4.58
C GLY A 214 2.73 -3.09 -4.72
N LEU A 215 3.75 -3.94 -4.77
CA LEU A 215 3.57 -5.39 -4.82
C LEU A 215 2.74 -5.91 -3.65
N THR A 216 2.91 -5.33 -2.46
CA THR A 216 2.15 -5.70 -1.26
C THR A 216 0.71 -5.21 -1.31
N PHE A 217 0.50 -3.92 -1.64
CA PHE A 217 -0.81 -3.27 -1.60
C PHE A 217 -1.77 -3.81 -2.66
N THR A 218 -1.24 -4.23 -3.80
CA THR A 218 -2.07 -4.70 -4.93
C THR A 218 -2.37 -6.18 -4.90
N TRP A 219 -1.86 -6.92 -3.90
CA TRP A 219 -2.05 -8.37 -3.79
C TRP A 219 -3.52 -8.80 -3.88
N GLY A 220 -4.42 -7.95 -3.42
CA GLY A 220 -5.87 -8.16 -3.51
C GLY A 220 -6.40 -8.38 -4.93
N ALA A 221 -5.66 -7.95 -5.97
CA ALA A 221 -6.05 -8.18 -7.36
C ALA A 221 -6.09 -9.66 -7.76
N TRP A 222 -5.40 -10.54 -7.04
CA TRP A 222 -5.48 -11.99 -7.21
C TRP A 222 -6.66 -12.62 -6.49
N MET A 223 -7.19 -11.98 -5.43
CA MET A 223 -8.00 -12.62 -4.41
C MET A 223 -9.48 -12.81 -4.79
N GLY A 224 -10.02 -11.95 -5.66
CA GLY A 224 -11.43 -12.00 -6.06
C GLY A 224 -11.79 -13.25 -6.88
N PHE A 225 -10.85 -13.75 -7.68
CA PHE A 225 -11.06 -14.94 -8.50
C PHE A 225 -11.24 -16.20 -7.65
N PRO A 226 -10.30 -16.61 -6.76
CA PRO A 226 -10.52 -17.77 -5.90
C PRO A 226 -11.64 -17.55 -4.88
N ALA A 227 -11.97 -16.31 -4.50
CA ALA A 227 -13.12 -16.04 -3.63
C ALA A 227 -14.44 -16.43 -4.29
N LEU A 228 -14.54 -16.33 -5.62
CA LEU A 228 -15.70 -16.74 -6.40
C LEU A 228 -15.53 -18.13 -7.05
N GLY A 229 -14.59 -18.93 -6.56
CA GLY A 229 -14.41 -20.32 -6.98
C GLY A 229 -13.65 -20.50 -8.30
N ILE A 230 -13.05 -19.44 -8.87
CA ILE A 230 -12.27 -19.52 -10.10
C ILE A 230 -10.84 -19.91 -9.78
N ASP A 231 -10.42 -21.08 -10.24
CA ASP A 231 -9.05 -21.55 -10.06
C ASP A 231 -8.13 -20.96 -11.15
N LEU A 232 -7.22 -20.10 -10.71
CA LEU A 232 -6.25 -19.44 -11.60
C LEU A 232 -5.16 -20.39 -12.13
N LEU A 233 -4.99 -21.58 -11.57
CA LEU A 233 -4.01 -22.55 -12.06
C LEU A 233 -4.57 -23.34 -13.26
N SER A 234 -5.88 -23.53 -13.33
CA SER A 234 -6.54 -24.26 -14.42
C SER A 234 -7.13 -23.34 -15.49
N ASN A 235 -7.43 -22.09 -15.17
CA ASN A 235 -8.03 -21.12 -16.11
C ASN A 235 -6.99 -20.06 -16.52
N THR A 236 -6.36 -20.28 -17.69
CA THR A 236 -5.29 -19.42 -18.21
C THR A 236 -5.73 -17.98 -18.45
N ASP A 237 -6.94 -17.77 -19.02
CA ASP A 237 -7.43 -16.41 -19.32
C ASP A 237 -7.71 -15.64 -18.02
N ALA A 238 -8.30 -16.29 -17.02
CA ALA A 238 -8.50 -15.70 -15.70
C ALA A 238 -7.15 -15.38 -15.02
N ALA A 239 -6.15 -16.27 -15.14
CA ALA A 239 -4.81 -16.03 -14.58
C ALA A 239 -4.11 -14.83 -15.26
N ILE A 240 -4.18 -14.72 -16.58
CA ILE A 240 -3.63 -13.59 -17.34
C ILE A 240 -4.36 -12.30 -16.93
N SER A 241 -5.70 -12.33 -16.85
CA SER A 241 -6.51 -11.20 -16.43
C SER A 241 -6.12 -10.73 -15.02
N ALA A 242 -6.00 -11.65 -14.05
CA ALA A 242 -5.56 -11.34 -12.68
C ALA A 242 -4.15 -10.74 -12.63
N ALA A 243 -3.21 -11.29 -13.40
CA ALA A 243 -1.84 -10.79 -13.50
C ALA A 243 -1.79 -9.36 -14.07
N LEU A 244 -2.53 -9.09 -15.14
CA LEU A 244 -2.63 -7.77 -15.75
C LEU A 244 -3.32 -6.77 -14.83
N LEU A 245 -4.37 -7.18 -14.12
CA LEU A 245 -5.03 -6.36 -13.11
C LEU A 245 -4.08 -6.03 -11.95
N TYR A 246 -3.31 -7.01 -11.48
CA TYR A 246 -2.28 -6.81 -10.46
C TYR A 246 -1.23 -5.79 -10.90
N ALA A 247 -0.72 -5.92 -12.12
CA ALA A 247 0.24 -4.98 -12.70
C ALA A 247 -0.37 -3.58 -12.90
N SER A 248 -1.64 -3.48 -13.30
CA SER A 248 -2.38 -2.22 -13.40
C SER A 248 -2.49 -1.53 -12.03
N CYS A 249 -2.90 -2.27 -11.00
CA CYS A 249 -2.99 -1.76 -9.63
C CYS A 249 -1.61 -1.36 -9.08
N TRP A 250 -0.55 -2.10 -9.43
CA TRP A 250 0.83 -1.75 -9.07
C TRP A 250 1.25 -0.40 -9.67
N ALA A 251 0.99 -0.18 -10.97
CA ALA A 251 1.25 1.11 -11.61
C ALA A 251 0.45 2.25 -10.95
N TRP A 252 -0.80 1.98 -10.53
CA TRP A 252 -1.60 2.92 -9.76
C TRP A 252 -1.00 3.23 -8.40
N THR A 253 -0.49 2.21 -7.70
CA THR A 253 0.17 2.40 -6.40
C THR A 253 1.40 3.28 -6.54
N MET A 254 2.23 3.03 -7.53
CA MET A 254 3.38 3.89 -7.83
C MET A 254 2.96 5.34 -8.09
N ASN A 255 1.86 5.54 -8.80
CA ASN A 255 1.34 6.86 -9.16
C ASN A 255 0.90 7.64 -7.91
N TYR A 256 -0.03 7.12 -7.12
CA TYR A 256 -0.53 7.86 -5.97
C TYR A 256 0.48 7.98 -4.83
N ASP A 257 1.35 6.98 -4.65
CA ASP A 257 2.36 7.03 -3.59
C ASP A 257 3.52 7.98 -3.94
N MET A 258 3.81 8.16 -5.25
CA MET A 258 4.73 9.20 -5.70
C MET A 258 4.22 10.60 -5.34
N ILE A 259 2.92 10.88 -5.51
CA ILE A 259 2.30 12.15 -5.09
C ILE A 259 2.39 12.29 -3.58
N TYR A 260 2.09 11.21 -2.83
CA TYR A 260 2.21 11.18 -1.38
C TYR A 260 3.65 11.47 -0.90
N ALA A 261 4.65 10.86 -1.54
CA ALA A 261 6.05 11.02 -1.18
C ALA A 261 6.57 12.46 -1.36
N HIS A 262 5.94 13.26 -2.23
CA HIS A 262 6.30 14.68 -2.38
C HIS A 262 6.04 15.51 -1.11
N MET A 263 5.18 15.07 -0.21
CA MET A 263 4.95 15.75 1.07
C MET A 263 6.15 15.68 2.01
N ASP A 264 6.96 14.63 1.86
CA ASP A 264 8.05 14.30 2.78
C ASP A 264 9.45 14.64 2.21
N ILE A 265 9.57 15.12 0.97
CA ILE A 265 10.87 15.36 0.26
C ILE A 265 11.88 16.12 1.14
N LYS A 266 11.45 17.20 1.84
CA LYS A 266 12.34 18.02 2.65
C LYS A 266 12.90 17.26 3.86
N ASP A 267 12.12 16.38 4.44
CA ASP A 267 12.49 15.58 5.60
C ASP A 267 13.26 14.32 5.17
N ASP A 268 12.88 13.71 4.04
CA ASP A 268 13.57 12.55 3.45
C ASP A 268 15.03 12.88 3.12
N VAL A 269 15.30 14.05 2.54
CA VAL A 269 16.69 14.52 2.25
C VAL A 269 17.50 14.61 3.55
N LYS A 270 16.94 15.22 4.61
CA LYS A 270 17.64 15.37 5.90
C LYS A 270 17.88 14.04 6.60
N ALA A 271 16.94 13.10 6.46
CA ALA A 271 17.00 11.78 7.09
C ALA A 271 17.76 10.74 6.25
N GLY A 272 18.26 11.09 5.05
CA GLY A 272 18.90 10.14 4.13
C GLY A 272 17.98 9.05 3.62
N ILE A 273 16.66 9.27 3.64
CA ILE A 273 15.65 8.32 3.18
C ILE A 273 15.51 8.41 1.66
N LYS A 274 15.53 7.27 1.00
CA LYS A 274 15.37 7.17 -0.46
C LYS A 274 13.88 7.09 -0.83
N SER A 275 13.47 7.81 -1.88
CA SER A 275 12.11 7.74 -2.42
C SER A 275 12.06 8.00 -3.92
N ILE A 276 11.00 7.54 -4.60
CA ILE A 276 10.78 7.81 -6.02
C ILE A 276 10.59 9.30 -6.30
N ALA A 277 10.02 10.05 -5.35
CA ALA A 277 9.85 11.49 -5.45
C ALA A 277 11.19 12.21 -5.52
N LEU A 278 12.17 11.82 -4.70
CA LEU A 278 13.54 12.34 -4.76
C LEU A 278 14.25 11.96 -6.06
N ALA A 279 14.10 10.70 -6.49
CA ALA A 279 14.75 10.20 -7.71
C ALA A 279 14.26 10.92 -8.98
N HIS A 280 13.02 11.43 -8.96
CA HIS A 280 12.35 12.02 -10.13
C HIS A 280 11.79 13.42 -9.88
N GLU A 281 12.35 14.19 -8.95
CA GLU A 281 11.83 15.51 -8.57
C GLU A 281 11.61 16.44 -9.78
N HIS A 282 12.54 16.42 -10.75
CA HIS A 282 12.47 17.30 -11.92
C HIS A 282 11.49 16.84 -13.01
N ASN A 283 11.15 15.55 -13.07
CA ASN A 283 10.32 14.98 -14.14
C ASN A 283 9.11 14.19 -13.60
N THR A 284 8.71 14.43 -12.35
CA THR A 284 7.61 13.72 -11.67
C THR A 284 6.36 13.62 -12.52
N LYS A 285 5.87 14.71 -13.11
CA LYS A 285 4.63 14.68 -13.92
C LYS A 285 4.75 13.80 -15.17
N ALA A 286 5.94 13.70 -15.76
CA ALA A 286 6.17 12.78 -16.89
C ALA A 286 6.11 11.31 -16.42
N VAL A 287 6.73 11.00 -15.29
CA VAL A 287 6.68 9.66 -14.68
C VAL A 287 5.25 9.29 -14.31
N LEU A 288 4.51 10.19 -13.65
CA LEU A 288 3.09 10.00 -13.33
C LEU A 288 2.24 9.74 -14.58
N SER A 289 2.50 10.46 -15.68
CA SER A 289 1.82 10.27 -16.96
C SER A 289 2.12 8.89 -17.56
N GLY A 290 3.39 8.46 -17.55
CA GLY A 290 3.79 7.12 -18.01
C GLY A 290 3.15 6.00 -17.19
N LEU A 291 3.15 6.13 -15.86
CA LEU A 291 2.48 5.19 -14.96
C LEU A 291 0.97 5.14 -15.19
N SER A 292 0.33 6.28 -15.47
CA SER A 292 -1.10 6.34 -15.78
C SER A 292 -1.45 5.66 -17.10
N VAL A 293 -0.63 5.84 -18.13
CA VAL A 293 -0.80 5.14 -19.42
C VAL A 293 -0.63 3.64 -19.23
N ALA A 294 0.40 3.21 -18.48
CA ALA A 294 0.61 1.81 -18.16
C ALA A 294 -0.58 1.22 -17.37
N GLN A 295 -1.05 1.93 -16.34
CA GLN A 295 -2.21 1.51 -15.54
C GLN A 295 -3.44 1.28 -16.41
N VAL A 296 -3.82 2.25 -17.23
CA VAL A 296 -5.03 2.16 -18.08
C VAL A 296 -4.86 1.09 -19.16
N GLY A 297 -3.70 0.99 -19.80
CA GLY A 297 -3.41 -0.03 -20.80
C GLY A 297 -3.47 -1.45 -20.21
N LEU A 298 -2.86 -1.66 -19.04
CA LEU A 298 -2.91 -2.95 -18.34
C LEU A 298 -4.33 -3.28 -17.84
N LEU A 299 -5.09 -2.29 -17.39
CA LEU A 299 -6.49 -2.45 -17.00
C LEU A 299 -7.35 -2.90 -18.20
N ALA A 300 -7.18 -2.24 -19.34
CA ALA A 300 -7.89 -2.59 -20.57
C ALA A 300 -7.52 -4.02 -21.04
N ALA A 301 -6.24 -4.37 -20.98
CA ALA A 301 -5.77 -5.72 -21.30
C ALA A 301 -6.35 -6.77 -20.33
N ALA A 302 -6.41 -6.50 -19.02
CA ALA A 302 -7.06 -7.38 -18.05
C ALA A 302 -8.53 -7.59 -18.39
N GLY A 303 -9.24 -6.54 -18.77
CA GLY A 303 -10.63 -6.61 -19.21
C GLY A 303 -10.81 -7.45 -20.48
N TYR A 304 -9.90 -7.36 -21.44
CA TYR A 304 -9.94 -8.17 -22.65
C TYR A 304 -9.92 -9.67 -22.34
N PHE A 305 -8.99 -10.12 -21.49
CA PHE A 305 -8.88 -11.53 -21.10
C PHE A 305 -10.04 -12.00 -20.20
N SER A 306 -10.68 -11.10 -19.44
CA SER A 306 -11.90 -11.43 -18.68
C SER A 306 -13.20 -11.26 -19.49
N GLY A 307 -13.09 -10.91 -20.78
CA GLY A 307 -14.23 -10.75 -21.67
C GLY A 307 -15.17 -9.62 -21.26
N THR A 308 -14.66 -8.54 -20.65
CA THR A 308 -15.48 -7.37 -20.27
C THR A 308 -16.05 -6.65 -21.49
N GLY A 309 -17.20 -6.00 -21.30
CA GLY A 309 -17.92 -5.31 -22.34
C GLY A 309 -17.59 -3.82 -22.50
N PRO A 310 -18.36 -3.10 -23.35
CA PRO A 310 -18.13 -1.68 -23.61
C PRO A 310 -18.26 -0.76 -22.39
N LEU A 311 -19.12 -1.12 -21.43
CA LEU A 311 -19.30 -0.31 -20.21
C LEU A 311 -18.04 -0.26 -19.36
N PHE A 312 -17.33 -1.38 -19.24
CA PHE A 312 -16.01 -1.40 -18.61
C PHE A 312 -15.02 -0.50 -19.36
N SER A 313 -14.93 -0.63 -20.68
CA SER A 313 -13.97 0.15 -21.48
C SER A 313 -14.22 1.65 -21.37
N ILE A 314 -15.48 2.10 -21.40
CA ILE A 314 -15.84 3.52 -21.35
C ILE A 314 -15.71 4.05 -19.92
N VAL A 315 -16.35 3.37 -18.95
CA VAL A 315 -16.46 3.92 -17.58
C VAL A 315 -15.21 3.61 -16.75
N SER A 316 -14.72 2.35 -16.75
CA SER A 316 -13.52 2.01 -15.97
C SER A 316 -12.25 2.55 -16.62
N CYS A 317 -11.98 2.21 -17.88
CA CYS A 317 -10.72 2.61 -18.52
C CYS A 317 -10.74 4.08 -18.91
N GLY A 318 -11.80 4.57 -19.57
CA GLY A 318 -11.95 5.98 -19.93
C GLY A 318 -12.04 6.89 -18.72
N GLY A 319 -12.80 6.49 -17.71
CA GLY A 319 -12.91 7.22 -16.45
C GLY A 319 -11.59 7.26 -15.65
N ALA A 320 -10.84 6.15 -15.61
CA ALA A 320 -9.50 6.13 -15.01
C ALA A 320 -8.55 7.09 -15.74
N ALA A 321 -8.52 7.08 -17.07
CA ALA A 321 -7.71 8.00 -17.86
C ALA A 321 -8.07 9.47 -17.56
N LEU A 322 -9.35 9.79 -17.47
CA LEU A 322 -9.84 11.14 -17.19
C LEU A 322 -9.47 11.59 -15.76
N THR A 323 -9.69 10.73 -14.76
CA THR A 323 -9.41 11.07 -13.36
C THR A 323 -7.90 11.21 -13.12
N LEU A 324 -7.07 10.29 -13.62
CA LEU A 324 -5.62 10.37 -13.51
C LEU A 324 -5.06 11.60 -14.25
N GLY A 325 -5.51 11.86 -15.47
CA GLY A 325 -5.13 13.05 -16.22
C GLY A 325 -5.50 14.34 -15.49
N THR A 326 -6.66 14.37 -14.84
CA THR A 326 -7.10 15.50 -14.01
C THR A 326 -6.22 15.69 -12.79
N ILE A 327 -5.87 14.60 -12.08
CA ILE A 327 -4.99 14.61 -10.92
C ILE A 327 -3.62 15.18 -11.32
N ILE A 328 -3.00 14.65 -12.38
CA ILE A 328 -1.66 15.07 -12.83
C ILE A 328 -1.63 16.55 -13.25
N ARG A 329 -2.70 17.02 -13.90
CA ARG A 329 -2.80 18.43 -14.30
C ARG A 329 -2.92 19.36 -13.10
N LYS A 330 -3.76 18.99 -12.12
CA LYS A 330 -4.16 19.88 -11.02
C LYS A 330 -3.28 19.76 -9.77
N VAL A 331 -2.52 18.67 -9.61
CA VAL A 331 -1.66 18.50 -8.44
C VAL A 331 -0.52 19.53 -8.45
N ASP A 332 -0.41 20.26 -7.35
CA ASP A 332 0.77 21.06 -7.02
C ASP A 332 1.68 20.26 -6.10
N LEU A 333 2.77 19.74 -6.68
CA LEU A 333 3.74 18.88 -5.99
C LEU A 333 4.59 19.65 -4.97
N LYS A 334 4.56 20.99 -4.99
CA LYS A 334 5.27 21.83 -4.02
C LYS A 334 4.44 22.14 -2.78
N ASP A 335 3.12 21.95 -2.84
CA ASP A 335 2.22 22.14 -1.71
C ASP A 335 1.83 20.79 -1.07
N PRO A 336 2.36 20.46 0.14
CA PRO A 336 2.02 19.23 0.85
C PRO A 336 0.52 19.06 1.12
N LYS A 337 -0.22 20.16 1.35
CA LYS A 337 -1.67 20.10 1.57
C LYS A 337 -2.43 19.73 0.32
N ASN A 338 -1.98 20.22 -0.83
CA ASN A 338 -2.54 19.89 -2.14
C ASN A 338 -2.23 18.41 -2.48
N CYS A 339 -0.99 17.95 -2.29
CA CYS A 339 -0.61 16.54 -2.45
C CYS A 339 -1.47 15.62 -1.58
N TRP A 340 -1.66 15.97 -0.29
CA TRP A 340 -2.54 15.22 0.61
C TRP A 340 -3.98 15.17 0.12
N TRP A 341 -4.51 16.30 -0.36
CA TRP A 341 -5.88 16.36 -0.87
C TRP A 341 -6.07 15.42 -2.06
N TRP A 342 -5.15 15.45 -3.04
CA TRP A 342 -5.20 14.59 -4.21
C TRP A 342 -4.95 13.12 -3.88
N PHE A 343 -4.03 12.81 -2.97
CA PHE A 343 -3.85 11.47 -2.46
C PHE A 343 -5.13 10.92 -1.80
N LYS A 344 -5.76 11.70 -0.93
CA LYS A 344 -6.98 11.28 -0.23
C LYS A 344 -8.16 11.08 -1.19
N ASN A 345 -8.41 12.04 -2.06
CA ASN A 345 -9.59 12.03 -2.92
C ASN A 345 -9.36 11.20 -4.20
N GLY A 346 -8.12 11.06 -4.66
CA GLY A 346 -7.73 10.23 -5.81
C GLY A 346 -8.11 8.77 -5.65
N ALA A 347 -8.09 8.25 -4.40
CA ALA A 347 -8.56 6.89 -4.11
C ALA A 347 -10.01 6.68 -4.57
N TRP A 348 -10.91 7.61 -4.23
CA TRP A 348 -12.32 7.51 -4.61
C TRP A 348 -12.59 7.94 -6.05
N LEU A 349 -11.91 8.97 -6.54
CA LEU A 349 -12.08 9.43 -7.91
C LEU A 349 -11.70 8.32 -8.90
N THR A 350 -10.48 7.79 -8.82
CA THR A 350 -10.01 6.76 -9.74
C THR A 350 -10.55 5.38 -9.33
N GLY A 351 -10.42 5.03 -8.04
CA GLY A 351 -10.84 3.73 -7.54
C GLY A 351 -12.34 3.50 -7.66
N GLY A 352 -13.14 4.49 -7.28
CA GLY A 352 -14.60 4.43 -7.39
C GLY A 352 -15.07 4.37 -8.83
N THR A 353 -14.44 5.12 -9.74
CA THR A 353 -14.79 5.12 -11.17
C THR A 353 -14.51 3.74 -11.81
N ILE A 354 -13.35 3.13 -11.54
CA ILE A 354 -13.03 1.78 -12.03
C ILE A 354 -14.04 0.76 -11.50
N SER A 355 -14.34 0.80 -10.18
CA SER A 355 -15.32 -0.11 -9.56
C SER A 355 -16.71 0.05 -10.17
N THR A 356 -17.14 1.31 -10.41
CA THR A 356 -18.44 1.60 -11.01
C THR A 356 -18.56 1.01 -12.40
N GLY A 357 -17.54 1.17 -13.25
CA GLY A 357 -17.56 0.62 -14.61
C GLY A 357 -17.57 -0.90 -14.62
N LEU A 358 -16.78 -1.56 -13.75
CA LEU A 358 -16.80 -3.01 -13.58
C LEU A 358 -18.17 -3.51 -13.10
N PHE A 359 -18.78 -2.83 -12.14
CA PHE A 359 -20.09 -3.20 -11.62
C PHE A 359 -21.21 -3.02 -12.67
N LEU A 360 -21.18 -1.92 -13.43
CA LEU A 360 -22.13 -1.69 -14.52
C LEU A 360 -21.99 -2.74 -15.63
N ASP A 361 -20.75 -3.13 -15.97
CA ASP A 361 -20.49 -4.17 -16.95
C ASP A 361 -21.01 -5.55 -16.48
N TYR A 362 -20.77 -5.86 -15.21
CA TYR A 362 -21.34 -7.07 -14.58
C TYR A 362 -22.86 -7.08 -14.65
N LEU A 363 -23.55 -6.00 -14.29
CA LEU A 363 -25.01 -5.92 -14.34
C LEU A 363 -25.54 -6.09 -15.78
N TYR A 364 -24.90 -5.44 -16.75
CA TYR A 364 -25.25 -5.57 -18.16
C TYR A 364 -25.12 -7.01 -18.65
N ARG A 365 -24.03 -7.69 -18.32
CA ARG A 365 -23.79 -9.09 -18.70
C ARG A 365 -24.82 -10.02 -18.05
N ARG A 366 -25.14 -9.80 -16.79
CA ARG A 366 -26.13 -10.57 -16.04
C ARG A 366 -27.53 -10.46 -16.65
N THR A 367 -27.99 -9.24 -16.91
CA THR A 367 -29.33 -9.06 -17.55
C THR A 367 -29.40 -9.70 -18.93
N LYS A 368 -28.33 -9.72 -19.71
CA LYS A 368 -28.25 -10.40 -21.00
C LYS A 368 -28.31 -11.91 -20.87
N GLU A 369 -27.69 -12.48 -19.85
CA GLU A 369 -27.72 -13.92 -19.57
C GLU A 369 -29.12 -14.38 -19.12
N GLU A 370 -29.73 -13.64 -18.19
CA GLU A 370 -31.10 -13.89 -17.73
C GLU A 370 -32.10 -13.84 -18.89
N SER A 371 -31.96 -12.87 -19.81
CA SER A 371 -32.81 -12.76 -21.01
C SER A 371 -32.63 -13.95 -21.96
N LYS A 372 -31.39 -14.43 -22.14
CA LYS A 372 -31.13 -15.62 -23.00
C LYS A 372 -31.75 -16.89 -22.37
N SER A 373 -31.59 -17.05 -21.07
CA SER A 373 -32.16 -18.20 -20.34
C SER A 373 -33.68 -18.21 -20.41
N ALA A 374 -34.34 -17.05 -20.24
CA ALA A 374 -35.80 -16.93 -20.39
C ALA A 374 -36.27 -17.27 -21.78
N LEU A 375 -35.57 -16.82 -22.84
CA LEU A 375 -35.91 -17.17 -24.23
C LEU A 375 -35.72 -18.66 -24.49
N ALA A 376 -34.67 -19.30 -23.94
CA ALA A 376 -34.42 -20.73 -24.11
C ALA A 376 -35.49 -21.61 -23.41
N THR A 377 -36.12 -21.09 -22.35
CA THR A 377 -37.21 -21.80 -21.63
C THR A 377 -38.56 -21.69 -22.35
N LEU A 378 -38.72 -20.66 -23.22
CA LEU A 378 -39.94 -20.42 -24.00
C LEU A 378 -39.92 -21.11 -25.37
N ALA A 379 -38.77 -21.59 -25.83
CA ALA A 379 -38.57 -22.33 -27.07
C ALA A 379 -38.59 -23.84 -26.87
#